data_e476c2e83b9339b934fbc50fedefdd31
#
_entry.id   e476c2e83b9339b934fbc50fedefdd31
#
_cell.length_a   1.000
_cell.length_b   1.000
_cell.length_c   1.000
_cell.angle_alpha   90.00
_cell.angle_beta   90.00
_cell.angle_gamma   90.00
#
_symmetry.space_group_name_H-M   'P 1'
#
loop_
_entity.id
_entity.type
_entity.pdbx_description
1 polymer ?
#
loop_
_entity_poly.entity_id
_entity_poly.type
_entity_poly.pdbx_seq_one_letter_code
_entity_poly.pdbx_strand_id
1 'polypeptide(L)'
;MLFISDSITMLTDMKTNQSMQTLEARIAQVKRQLQAQGPMRPGSLSRQYNVCGKPGCRCKDPKHPRRHGPYYQLNYVYRGTKTSKFIRREVLKQVQAELANYKKFRRLVTGRMKTSHRWAVQNQPL
;
A
#
# COMPACT_ATOMS: atom_id res chain seq x y z
N MET A 1 -46.60 16.33 -26.78
CA MET A 1 -46.33 16.08 -25.36
C MET A 1 -45.49 14.85 -25.07
N LEU A 2 -45.38 13.90 -25.96
CA LEU A 2 -44.53 12.73 -25.81
C LEU A 2 -43.02 13.00 -25.98
N PHE A 3 -42.64 14.11 -26.59
CA PHE A 3 -41.25 14.44 -26.90
C PHE A 3 -40.42 14.98 -25.70
N ILE A 4 -41.02 15.47 -24.64
CA ILE A 4 -40.34 16.05 -23.49
C ILE A 4 -39.84 14.97 -22.53
N SER A 5 -40.55 13.84 -22.40
CA SER A 5 -40.12 12.70 -21.57
C SER A 5 -38.93 11.95 -22.15
N ASP A 6 -38.86 11.85 -23.48
CA ASP A 6 -37.75 11.17 -24.16
C ASP A 6 -36.42 11.92 -24.02
N SER A 7 -36.43 13.26 -24.04
CA SER A 7 -35.21 14.07 -23.85
C SER A 7 -34.61 13.93 -22.45
N ILE A 8 -35.43 13.85 -21.40
CA ILE A 8 -35.02 13.68 -20.01
C ILE A 8 -34.43 12.28 -19.81
N THR A 9 -35.03 11.25 -20.36
CA THR A 9 -34.56 9.86 -20.30
C THR A 9 -33.19 9.71 -20.98
N MET A 10 -32.99 10.30 -22.16
CA MET A 10 -31.70 10.29 -22.87
C MET A 10 -30.59 10.98 -22.09
N LEU A 11 -30.85 12.13 -21.44
CA LEU A 11 -29.86 12.83 -20.61
C LEU A 11 -29.44 12.03 -19.38
N THR A 12 -30.36 11.32 -18.76
CA THR A 12 -30.09 10.43 -17.62
C THR A 12 -29.24 9.25 -18.04
N ASP A 13 -29.55 8.62 -19.16
CA ASP A 13 -28.79 7.51 -19.71
C ASP A 13 -27.35 7.92 -20.11
N MET A 14 -27.18 9.11 -20.68
CA MET A 14 -25.86 9.64 -21.04
C MET A 14 -24.98 9.88 -19.79
N LYS A 15 -25.53 10.44 -18.72
CA LYS A 15 -24.79 10.65 -17.46
C LYS A 15 -24.40 9.33 -16.82
N THR A 16 -25.30 8.35 -16.79
CA THR A 16 -25.03 7.02 -16.26
C THR A 16 -23.94 6.34 -17.07
N ASN A 17 -23.97 6.42 -18.38
CA ASN A 17 -22.97 5.83 -19.26
C ASN A 17 -21.59 6.47 -19.06
N GLN A 18 -21.49 7.79 -18.95
CA GLN A 18 -20.22 8.47 -18.63
C GLN A 18 -19.64 8.04 -17.30
N SER A 19 -20.48 7.90 -16.25
CA SER A 19 -20.06 7.43 -14.94
C SER A 19 -19.49 6.01 -15.02
N MET A 20 -20.14 5.12 -15.78
CA MET A 20 -19.70 3.75 -16.01
C MET A 20 -18.36 3.69 -16.73
N GLN A 21 -18.19 4.42 -17.81
CA GLN A 21 -16.94 4.51 -18.57
C GLN A 21 -15.78 5.00 -17.69
N THR A 22 -16.03 5.97 -16.80
CA THR A 22 -15.03 6.47 -15.85
C THR A 22 -14.59 5.39 -14.86
N LEU A 23 -15.52 4.59 -14.34
CA LEU A 23 -15.20 3.48 -13.44
C LEU A 23 -14.40 2.38 -14.14
N GLU A 24 -14.79 2.01 -15.35
CA GLU A 24 -14.07 1.03 -16.16
C GLU A 24 -12.65 1.49 -16.50
N ALA A 25 -12.46 2.77 -16.84
CA ALA A 25 -11.15 3.35 -17.08
C ALA A 25 -10.27 3.30 -15.83
N ARG A 26 -10.81 3.57 -14.64
CA ARG A 26 -10.10 3.44 -13.37
C ARG A 26 -9.70 2.00 -13.08
N ILE A 27 -10.59 1.05 -13.29
CA ILE A 27 -10.30 -0.37 -13.10
C ILE A 27 -9.15 -0.80 -14.03
N ALA A 28 -9.20 -0.42 -15.30
CA ALA A 28 -8.16 -0.73 -16.26
C ALA A 28 -6.81 -0.12 -15.87
N GLN A 29 -6.80 1.12 -15.39
CA GLN A 29 -5.59 1.79 -14.91
C GLN A 29 -4.98 1.07 -13.71
N VAL A 30 -5.78 0.69 -12.72
CA VAL A 30 -5.32 -0.04 -11.54
C VAL A 30 -4.75 -1.41 -11.92
N LYS A 31 -5.39 -2.13 -12.86
CA LYS A 31 -4.88 -3.39 -13.39
C LYS A 31 -3.49 -3.23 -14.00
N ARG A 32 -3.28 -2.18 -14.82
CA ARG A 32 -1.97 -1.89 -15.42
C ARG A 32 -0.92 -1.60 -14.35
N GLN A 33 -1.26 -0.81 -13.34
CA GLN A 33 -0.35 -0.48 -12.24
C GLN A 33 0.02 -1.71 -11.42
N LEU A 34 -0.91 -2.64 -11.19
CA LEU A 34 -0.64 -3.90 -10.50
C LEU A 34 0.31 -4.80 -11.30
N GLN A 35 0.15 -4.87 -12.61
CA GLN A 35 1.04 -5.62 -13.49
C GLN A 35 2.45 -5.05 -13.55
N ALA A 36 2.60 -3.73 -13.39
CA ALA A 36 3.89 -3.04 -13.41
C ALA A 36 4.64 -3.10 -12.07
N GLN A 37 4.07 -3.72 -11.03
CA GLN A 37 4.71 -3.82 -9.72
C GLN A 37 5.98 -4.67 -9.77
N GLY A 38 7.06 -4.16 -9.16
CA GLY A 38 8.28 -4.92 -8.93
C GLY A 38 8.19 -5.86 -7.73
N PRO A 39 9.33 -6.46 -7.35
CA PRO A 39 9.40 -7.33 -6.17
C PRO A 39 8.83 -6.63 -4.93
N MET A 40 8.08 -7.37 -4.13
CA MET A 40 7.43 -6.82 -2.95
C MET A 40 7.62 -7.72 -1.74
N ARG A 41 7.63 -7.11 -0.56
CA ARG A 41 7.80 -7.80 0.71
C ARG A 41 6.83 -7.23 1.73
N PRO A 42 6.03 -8.07 2.39
CA PRO A 42 5.20 -7.62 3.51
C PRO A 42 6.08 -7.34 4.73
N GLY A 43 5.64 -6.42 5.58
CA GLY A 43 6.29 -6.12 6.83
C GLY A 43 6.51 -4.65 7.07
N SER A 44 7.19 -4.37 8.15
CA SER A 44 7.58 -3.02 8.54
C SER A 44 9.05 -2.98 8.96
N LEU A 45 9.70 -1.86 8.70
CA LEU A 45 11.09 -1.64 9.06
C LEU A 45 11.14 -0.69 10.25
N SER A 46 11.82 -1.11 11.32
CA SER A 46 12.08 -0.28 12.49
C SER A 46 13.57 0.03 12.60
N ARG A 47 13.87 1.23 13.05
CA ARG A 47 15.23 1.68 13.31
C ARG A 47 15.46 1.67 14.81
N GLN A 48 16.50 0.98 15.24
CA GLN A 48 16.80 0.79 16.66
C GLN A 48 18.20 1.23 17.02
N TYR A 49 18.35 1.69 18.25
CA TYR A 49 19.62 2.04 18.88
C TYR A 49 19.76 1.24 20.16
N ASN A 50 20.92 0.65 20.37
CA ASN A 50 21.16 -0.25 21.49
C ASN A 50 22.30 0.25 22.39
N VAL A 51 22.21 -0.15 23.65
CA VAL A 51 23.30 -0.02 24.64
C VAL A 51 23.98 -1.37 24.76
N CYS A 52 25.32 -1.39 24.66
CA CYS A 52 26.08 -2.64 24.75
C CYS A 52 26.33 -3.05 26.22
N GLY A 53 26.78 -4.31 26.41
CA GLY A 53 27.13 -4.83 27.72
C GLY A 53 28.51 -4.44 28.24
N LYS A 54 29.36 -3.76 27.43
CA LYS A 54 30.72 -3.42 27.81
C LYS A 54 30.76 -2.26 28.81
N PRO A 55 31.38 -2.42 30.00
CA PRO A 55 31.58 -1.30 30.91
C PRO A 55 32.53 -0.28 30.31
N GLY A 56 32.30 1.00 30.55
CA GLY A 56 33.12 2.09 30.03
C GLY A 56 32.89 2.46 28.56
N CYS A 57 31.89 1.83 27.90
CA CYS A 57 31.52 2.23 26.54
C CYS A 57 30.82 3.59 26.54
N ARG A 58 31.07 4.40 25.50
CA ARG A 58 30.43 5.71 25.33
C ARG A 58 28.92 5.68 25.23
N CYS A 59 28.30 4.53 24.96
CA CYS A 59 26.85 4.37 25.02
C CYS A 59 26.29 4.48 26.43
N LYS A 60 27.13 4.32 27.46
CA LYS A 60 26.81 4.44 28.87
C LYS A 60 27.35 5.70 29.52
N ASP A 61 27.82 6.69 28.75
CA ASP A 61 28.31 7.96 29.24
C ASP A 61 27.16 8.68 30.01
N PRO A 62 27.36 9.04 31.29
CA PRO A 62 26.31 9.71 32.09
C PRO A 62 25.97 11.11 31.59
N LYS A 63 26.88 11.79 30.87
CA LYS A 63 26.66 13.16 30.40
C LYS A 63 26.16 13.20 28.95
N HIS A 64 26.74 12.38 28.04
CA HIS A 64 26.45 12.37 26.62
C HIS A 64 26.42 10.92 26.10
N PRO A 65 25.37 10.13 26.45
CA PRO A 65 25.29 8.75 25.99
C PRO A 65 25.13 8.68 24.46
N ARG A 66 26.01 7.92 23.81
CA ARG A 66 25.96 7.63 22.38
C ARG A 66 25.61 6.16 22.17
N ARG A 67 24.32 5.90 21.95
CA ARG A 67 23.84 4.54 21.67
C ARG A 67 24.42 4.00 20.36
N HIS A 68 24.60 2.67 20.32
CA HIS A 68 25.01 1.97 19.11
C HIS A 68 23.86 1.90 18.11
N GLY A 69 24.15 2.07 16.88
CA GLY A 69 23.17 2.04 15.79
C GLY A 69 23.39 3.13 14.76
N PRO A 70 22.44 3.33 13.85
CA PRO A 70 21.16 2.64 13.80
C PRO A 70 21.26 1.19 13.33
N TYR A 71 20.49 0.32 13.94
CA TYR A 71 20.23 -1.04 13.48
C TYR A 71 18.83 -1.10 12.88
N TYR A 72 18.69 -1.78 11.77
CA TYR A 72 17.41 -1.92 11.08
C TYR A 72 16.85 -3.32 11.31
N GLN A 73 15.62 -3.38 11.75
CA GLN A 73 14.91 -4.62 12.03
C GLN A 73 13.64 -4.70 11.18
N LEU A 74 13.54 -5.75 10.38
CA LEU A 74 12.36 -6.07 9.61
C LEU A 74 11.43 -6.92 10.46
N ASN A 75 10.21 -6.45 10.66
CA ASN A 75 9.16 -7.16 11.37
C ASN A 75 8.09 -7.58 10.37
N TYR A 76 7.74 -8.86 10.35
CA TYR A 76 6.73 -9.40 9.46
C TYR A 76 6.02 -10.59 10.09
N VAL A 77 4.88 -10.96 9.52
CA VAL A 77 4.14 -12.15 9.92
C VAL A 77 4.30 -13.19 8.82
N TYR A 78 4.73 -14.36 9.19
CA TYR A 78 4.86 -15.51 8.30
C TYR A 78 4.10 -16.69 8.88
N ARG A 79 3.14 -17.21 8.14
CA ARG A 79 2.27 -18.32 8.56
C ARG A 79 1.68 -18.13 9.96
N GLY A 80 1.17 -16.91 10.22
CA GLY A 80 0.57 -16.54 11.50
C GLY A 80 1.56 -16.21 12.62
N THR A 81 2.86 -16.40 12.42
CA THR A 81 3.89 -16.14 13.43
C THR A 81 4.60 -14.81 13.16
N LYS A 82 4.67 -13.98 14.19
CA LYS A 82 5.44 -12.73 14.15
C LYS A 82 6.93 -13.06 14.13
N THR A 83 7.64 -12.52 13.17
CA THR A 83 9.06 -12.76 12.97
C THR A 83 9.79 -11.42 12.83
N SER A 84 11.00 -11.35 13.40
CA SER A 84 11.86 -10.17 13.32
C SER A 84 13.25 -10.58 12.84
N LYS A 85 13.81 -9.81 11.90
CA LYS A 85 15.17 -10.04 11.39
C LYS A 85 15.94 -8.73 11.28
N PHE A 86 17.18 -8.73 11.72
CA PHE A 86 18.09 -7.61 11.47
C PHE A 86 18.49 -7.57 10.00
N ILE A 87 18.47 -6.36 9.43
CA ILE A 87 18.78 -6.11 8.03
C ILE A 87 20.16 -5.43 7.93
N ARG A 88 21.03 -6.03 7.13
CA ARG A 88 22.35 -5.44 6.84
C ARG A 88 22.20 -4.17 6.00
N ARG A 89 23.11 -3.23 6.18
CA ARG A 89 23.09 -1.94 5.45
C ARG A 89 23.13 -2.12 3.94
N GLU A 90 23.84 -3.14 3.45
CA GLU A 90 24.01 -3.41 2.01
C GLU A 90 22.68 -3.72 1.31
N VAL A 91 21.75 -4.38 2.01
CA VAL A 91 20.46 -4.76 1.46
C VAL A 91 19.32 -3.85 1.90
N LEU A 92 19.61 -2.83 2.70
CA LEU A 92 18.60 -1.94 3.27
C LEU A 92 17.75 -1.24 2.20
N LYS A 93 18.41 -0.68 1.17
CA LYS A 93 17.72 0.01 0.07
C LYS A 93 16.78 -0.92 -0.69
N GLN A 94 17.22 -2.15 -0.94
CA GLN A 94 16.39 -3.16 -1.59
C GLN A 94 15.16 -3.51 -0.75
N VAL A 95 15.34 -3.76 0.54
CA VAL A 95 14.23 -4.06 1.47
C VAL A 95 13.25 -2.88 1.55
N GLN A 96 13.74 -1.65 1.61
CA GLN A 96 12.89 -0.46 1.61
C GLN A 96 12.05 -0.35 0.32
N ALA A 97 12.65 -0.63 -0.84
CA ALA A 97 11.94 -0.63 -2.12
C ALA A 97 10.88 -1.72 -2.17
N GLU A 98 11.18 -2.93 -1.72
CA GLU A 98 10.24 -4.05 -1.66
C GLU A 98 9.06 -3.77 -0.71
N LEU A 99 9.31 -3.16 0.44
CA LEU A 99 8.27 -2.74 1.38
C LEU A 99 7.38 -1.64 0.79
N ALA A 100 7.98 -0.68 0.09
CA ALA A 100 7.23 0.40 -0.59
C ALA A 100 6.33 -0.17 -1.69
N ASN A 101 6.83 -1.13 -2.48
CA ASN A 101 6.06 -1.82 -3.50
C ASN A 101 4.86 -2.57 -2.89
N TYR A 102 5.06 -3.24 -1.76
CA TYR A 102 3.98 -3.93 -1.06
C TYR A 102 2.90 -2.96 -0.55
N LYS A 103 3.28 -1.82 0.02
CA LYS A 103 2.34 -0.78 0.44
C LYS A 103 1.54 -0.23 -0.75
N LYS A 104 2.20 0.01 -1.88
CA LYS A 104 1.55 0.44 -3.11
C LYS A 104 0.58 -0.61 -3.62
N PHE A 105 0.99 -1.88 -3.65
CA PHE A 105 0.14 -3.01 -4.02
C PHE A 105 -1.13 -3.06 -3.18
N ARG A 106 -1.01 -2.97 -1.86
CA ARG A 106 -2.17 -2.97 -0.95
C ARG A 106 -3.12 -1.82 -1.23
N ARG A 107 -2.60 -0.61 -1.47
CA ARG A 107 -3.45 0.56 -1.81
C ARG A 107 -4.19 0.34 -3.13
N LEU A 108 -3.51 -0.19 -4.13
CA LEU A 108 -4.11 -0.47 -5.43
C LEU A 108 -5.21 -1.52 -5.34
N VAL A 109 -4.98 -2.60 -4.61
CA VAL A 109 -5.97 -3.66 -4.39
C VAL A 109 -7.18 -3.12 -3.65
N THR A 110 -6.98 -2.37 -2.57
CA THR A 110 -8.07 -1.75 -1.81
C THR A 110 -8.86 -0.77 -2.67
N GLY A 111 -8.19 0.08 -3.45
CA GLY A 111 -8.83 1.02 -4.37
C GLY A 111 -9.63 0.31 -5.46
N ARG A 112 -9.08 -0.78 -6.03
CA ARG A 112 -9.78 -1.60 -7.03
C ARG A 112 -11.03 -2.25 -6.45
N MET A 113 -10.95 -2.79 -5.24
CA MET A 113 -12.10 -3.40 -4.57
C MET A 113 -13.23 -2.39 -4.36
N LYS A 114 -12.93 -1.19 -3.90
CA LYS A 114 -13.90 -0.11 -3.73
C LYS A 114 -14.55 0.30 -5.06
N THR A 115 -13.76 0.43 -6.10
CA THR A 115 -14.24 0.82 -7.43
C THR A 115 -15.08 -0.30 -8.06
N SER A 116 -14.66 -1.54 -7.94
CA SER A 116 -15.38 -2.71 -8.44
C SER A 116 -16.71 -2.90 -7.69
N HIS A 117 -16.72 -2.70 -6.39
CA HIS A 117 -17.95 -2.74 -5.59
C HIS A 117 -18.94 -1.66 -6.03
N ARG A 118 -18.49 -0.44 -6.24
CA ARG A 118 -19.31 0.65 -6.74
C ARG A 118 -19.89 0.33 -8.11
N TRP A 119 -19.09 -0.22 -9.00
CA TRP A 119 -19.54 -0.66 -10.33
C TRP A 119 -20.61 -1.75 -10.22
N ALA A 120 -20.38 -2.76 -9.40
CA ALA A 120 -21.32 -3.86 -9.19
C ALA A 120 -22.66 -3.38 -8.63
N VAL A 121 -22.64 -2.46 -7.66
CA VAL A 121 -23.85 -1.88 -7.07
C VAL A 121 -24.66 -1.12 -8.13
N GLN A 122 -24.00 -0.36 -9.01
CA GLN A 122 -24.67 0.39 -10.08
C GLN A 122 -25.22 -0.50 -11.20
N ASN A 123 -24.66 -1.68 -11.41
CA ASN A 123 -25.05 -2.62 -12.45
C ASN A 123 -25.82 -3.85 -11.92
N GLN A 124 -26.31 -3.76 -10.71
CA GLN A 124 -27.06 -4.86 -10.13
C GLN A 124 -28.36 -5.07 -10.93
N PRO A 125 -28.62 -6.28 -11.46
CA PRO A 125 -29.89 -6.55 -12.11
C PRO A 125 -31.01 -6.47 -11.08
N LEU A 126 -31.99 -5.67 -11.39
CA LEU A 126 -33.19 -5.52 -10.57
C LEU A 126 -34.09 -6.73 -10.72
#